data_5937e4a523c5e646071b35367962a5bf
#
_entry.id   5937e4a523c5e646071b35367962a5bf
#
_cell.length_a   1.000
_cell.length_b   1.000
_cell.length_c   1.000
_cell.angle_alpha   90.00
_cell.angle_beta   90.00
_cell.angle_gamma   90.00
#
_symmetry.space_group_name_H-M   'P 1'
#
loop_
_entity.id
_entity.type
_entity.pdbx_description
1 polymer ?
#
loop_
_entity_poly.entity_id
_entity_poly.type
_entity_poly.pdbx_seq_one_letter_code
_entity_poly.pdbx_strand_id
1 'polypeptide(L)'
;MDGLAGSIASVIAFAGTEPPEIPSNAFLMIHKPWGAISGNADEMRKMADDLDKIQTGIMNVYEEHLAEGVTIDQVEALVNAETWLDGKEAAKYFNIAQTDAVDYVAAVGDYLNHAGKLPEKFKSHQKHPEQRPKGPTPEEQAKAAADAEKKKTRSKRLCIEGMTKGE
;
A
#
# COMPACT_ATOMS: atom_id res chain seq x y z
N MET A 1 0.91 -3.74 3.04
CA MET A 1 0.92 -2.24 3.07
C MET A 1 1.48 -1.80 4.41
N ASP A 2 2.71 -1.30 4.46
CA ASP A 2 3.40 -1.02 5.73
C ASP A 2 3.38 0.48 6.08
N GLY A 3 2.21 1.09 6.22
CA GLY A 3 2.09 2.50 6.56
C GLY A 3 0.93 3.17 5.84
N LEU A 4 1.22 4.03 4.86
CA LEU A 4 0.21 4.76 4.11
C LEU A 4 0.24 4.38 2.63
N ALA A 5 -0.87 3.87 2.11
CA ALA A 5 -1.14 3.74 0.69
C ALA A 5 -2.22 4.75 0.29
N GLY A 6 -1.80 5.93 -0.17
CA GLY A 6 -2.72 7.01 -0.54
C GLY A 6 -2.79 7.26 -2.04
N SER A 7 -3.97 7.65 -2.55
CA SER A 7 -4.17 7.99 -3.95
C SER A 7 -3.77 6.82 -4.88
N ILE A 8 -2.95 7.05 -5.90
CA ILE A 8 -2.49 6.00 -6.81
C ILE A 8 -1.78 4.84 -6.09
N ALA A 9 -1.17 5.06 -4.94
CA ALA A 9 -0.56 3.99 -4.15
C ALA A 9 -1.60 2.99 -3.63
N SER A 10 -2.86 3.39 -3.46
CA SER A 10 -3.95 2.47 -3.13
C SER A 10 -4.21 1.47 -4.26
N VAL A 11 -4.15 1.91 -5.51
CA VAL A 11 -4.28 1.04 -6.69
C VAL A 11 -3.07 0.11 -6.83
N ILE A 12 -1.85 0.64 -6.63
CA ILE A 12 -0.61 -0.15 -6.67
C ILE A 12 -0.63 -1.24 -5.60
N ALA A 13 -1.22 -0.98 -4.44
CA ALA A 13 -1.31 -1.95 -3.35
C ALA A 13 -2.12 -3.20 -3.73
N PHE A 14 -3.04 -3.09 -4.68
CA PHE A 14 -3.83 -4.19 -5.23
C PHE A 14 -3.22 -4.87 -6.47
N ALA A 15 -2.09 -4.38 -6.98
CA ALA A 15 -1.46 -4.94 -8.20
C ALA A 15 -0.72 -6.28 -7.98
N GLY A 16 -0.71 -6.81 -6.76
CA GLY A 16 -0.13 -8.11 -6.43
C GLY A 16 -1.01 -9.28 -6.88
N THR A 17 -0.42 -10.47 -6.95
CA THR A 17 -1.14 -11.71 -7.26
C THR A 17 -1.87 -12.31 -6.04
N GLU A 18 -1.51 -11.88 -4.86
CA GLU A 18 -2.11 -12.28 -3.58
C GLU A 18 -2.85 -11.10 -2.96
N PRO A 19 -3.90 -11.34 -2.15
CA PRO A 19 -4.56 -10.29 -1.41
C PRO A 19 -3.55 -9.48 -0.58
N PRO A 20 -3.61 -8.15 -0.60
CA PRO A 20 -2.67 -7.34 0.16
C PRO A 20 -2.90 -7.50 1.66
N GLU A 21 -1.82 -7.39 2.43
CA GLU A 21 -1.89 -7.32 3.89
C GLU A 21 -1.82 -5.87 4.36
N ILE A 22 -2.60 -5.53 5.38
CA ILE A 22 -2.59 -4.20 6.02
C ILE A 22 -2.59 -4.33 7.54
N PRO A 23 -1.60 -3.79 8.25
CA PRO A 23 -1.64 -3.67 9.70
C PRO A 23 -2.76 -2.75 10.18
N SER A 24 -3.28 -3.03 11.37
CA SER A 24 -4.39 -2.26 11.94
C SER A 24 -4.11 -0.76 12.13
N ASN A 25 -2.83 -0.36 12.17
CA ASN A 25 -2.36 1.02 12.29
C ASN A 25 -1.80 1.59 10.98
N ALA A 26 -1.92 0.89 9.86
CA ALA A 26 -1.65 1.41 8.52
C ALA A 26 -2.92 2.01 7.92
N PHE A 27 -2.78 2.73 6.82
CA PHE A 27 -3.87 3.49 6.23
C PHE A 27 -3.93 3.34 4.72
N LEU A 28 -5.17 3.25 4.22
CA LEU A 28 -5.52 3.32 2.82
C LEU A 28 -6.30 4.62 2.58
N MET A 29 -5.87 5.47 1.65
CA MET A 29 -6.62 6.66 1.26
C MET A 29 -7.04 6.56 -0.20
N ILE A 30 -8.34 6.70 -0.41
CA ILE A 30 -8.97 6.62 -1.72
C ILE A 30 -9.71 7.92 -2.03
N HIS A 31 -9.52 8.43 -3.23
CA HIS A 31 -10.17 9.64 -3.73
C HIS A 31 -10.22 9.65 -5.25
N LYS A 32 -11.00 10.59 -5.80
CA LYS A 32 -11.02 10.82 -7.25
C LYS A 32 -9.67 11.31 -7.76
N PRO A 33 -9.27 10.93 -8.98
CA PRO A 33 -8.15 11.57 -9.64
C PRO A 33 -8.44 13.06 -9.81
N TRP A 34 -7.41 13.89 -9.63
CA TRP A 34 -7.54 15.32 -9.80
C TRP A 34 -6.38 15.86 -10.62
N GLY A 35 -6.60 16.99 -11.25
CA GLY A 35 -5.59 17.69 -12.03
C GLY A 35 -5.88 19.18 -12.08
N ALA A 36 -4.90 19.95 -12.59
CA ALA A 36 -5.03 21.36 -12.85
C ALA A 36 -4.62 21.65 -14.30
N ILE A 37 -5.41 22.44 -15.00
CA ILE A 37 -5.13 22.86 -16.37
C ILE A 37 -5.49 24.34 -16.56
N SER A 38 -4.73 25.01 -17.42
CA SER A 38 -5.05 26.34 -17.92
C SER A 38 -5.06 26.25 -19.43
N GLY A 39 -6.18 26.62 -20.06
CA GLY A 39 -6.35 26.50 -21.50
C GLY A 39 -7.72 26.98 -21.97
N ASN A 40 -8.04 26.73 -23.24
CA ASN A 40 -9.35 27.00 -23.80
C ASN A 40 -10.39 25.95 -23.38
N ALA A 41 -11.64 26.16 -23.75
CA ALA A 41 -12.75 25.29 -23.35
C ALA A 41 -12.58 23.83 -23.80
N ASP A 42 -11.97 23.59 -24.96
CA ASP A 42 -11.79 22.22 -25.50
C ASP A 42 -10.69 21.48 -24.75
N GLU A 43 -9.61 22.16 -24.38
CA GLU A 43 -8.55 21.60 -23.53
C GLU A 43 -9.07 21.26 -22.13
N MET A 44 -9.93 22.10 -21.55
CA MET A 44 -10.56 21.83 -20.26
C MET A 44 -11.49 20.61 -20.32
N ARG A 45 -12.31 20.49 -21.37
CA ARG A 45 -13.17 19.31 -21.56
C ARG A 45 -12.34 18.03 -21.74
N LYS A 46 -11.28 18.10 -22.56
CA LYS A 46 -10.38 16.98 -22.74
C LYS A 46 -9.76 16.51 -21.42
N MET A 47 -9.33 17.44 -20.56
CA MET A 47 -8.80 17.10 -19.25
C MET A 47 -9.85 16.42 -18.37
N ALA A 48 -11.10 16.89 -18.39
CA ALA A 48 -12.19 16.26 -17.66
C ALA A 48 -12.43 14.82 -18.15
N ASP A 49 -12.51 14.62 -19.47
CA ASP A 49 -12.67 13.29 -20.07
C ASP A 49 -11.52 12.34 -19.72
N ASP A 50 -10.29 12.83 -19.67
CA ASP A 50 -9.11 12.05 -19.30
C ASP A 50 -9.17 11.64 -17.81
N LEU A 51 -9.61 12.54 -16.91
CA LEU A 51 -9.81 12.21 -15.48
C LEU A 51 -10.92 11.18 -15.29
N ASP A 52 -12.02 11.26 -16.03
CA ASP A 52 -13.10 10.28 -15.96
C ASP A 52 -12.64 8.88 -16.41
N LYS A 53 -11.81 8.81 -17.46
CA LYS A 53 -11.19 7.54 -17.90
C LYS A 53 -10.27 6.97 -16.84
N ILE A 54 -9.44 7.82 -16.21
CA ILE A 54 -8.56 7.38 -15.11
C ILE A 54 -9.38 6.88 -13.93
N GLN A 55 -10.46 7.59 -13.57
CA GLN A 55 -11.36 7.15 -12.51
C GLN A 55 -11.97 5.78 -12.82
N THR A 56 -12.44 5.57 -14.05
CA THR A 56 -12.98 4.27 -14.47
C THR A 56 -11.94 3.15 -14.27
N GLY A 57 -10.69 3.37 -14.66
CA GLY A 57 -9.61 2.39 -14.45
C GLY A 57 -9.35 2.11 -12.97
N ILE A 58 -9.37 3.13 -12.13
CA ILE A 58 -9.22 2.99 -10.67
C ILE A 58 -10.38 2.17 -10.08
N MET A 59 -11.61 2.49 -10.48
CA MET A 59 -12.81 1.81 -9.99
C MET A 59 -12.84 0.33 -10.40
N ASN A 60 -12.38 -0.01 -11.61
CA ASN A 60 -12.26 -1.41 -12.04
C ASN A 60 -11.31 -2.20 -11.13
N VAL A 61 -10.16 -1.62 -10.75
CA VAL A 61 -9.23 -2.27 -9.82
C VAL A 61 -9.88 -2.46 -8.44
N TYR A 62 -10.62 -1.49 -7.95
CA TYR A 62 -11.31 -1.64 -6.66
C TYR A 62 -12.41 -2.70 -6.72
N GLU A 63 -13.17 -2.78 -7.83
CA GLU A 63 -14.23 -3.76 -8.03
C GLU A 63 -13.70 -5.20 -8.00
N GLU A 64 -12.53 -5.45 -8.58
CA GLU A 64 -11.86 -6.76 -8.55
C GLU A 64 -11.43 -7.19 -7.14
N HIS A 65 -11.35 -6.25 -6.20
CA HIS A 65 -10.81 -6.48 -4.85
C HIS A 65 -11.83 -6.19 -3.74
N LEU A 66 -13.13 -6.21 -4.04
CA LEU A 66 -14.16 -5.98 -3.04
C LEU A 66 -14.21 -7.12 -2.01
N ALA A 67 -14.51 -6.76 -0.77
CA ALA A 67 -14.85 -7.74 0.26
C ALA A 67 -16.21 -8.39 -0.02
N GLU A 68 -16.45 -9.57 0.53
CA GLU A 68 -17.71 -10.28 0.34
C GLU A 68 -18.91 -9.44 0.80
N GLY A 69 -19.91 -9.31 -0.08
CA GLY A 69 -21.13 -8.56 0.18
C GLY A 69 -21.01 -7.04 0.04
N VAL A 70 -19.85 -6.51 -0.33
CA VAL A 70 -19.66 -5.09 -0.64
C VAL A 70 -19.95 -4.83 -2.11
N THR A 71 -20.62 -3.70 -2.40
CA THR A 71 -20.89 -3.26 -3.78
C THR A 71 -19.94 -2.15 -4.20
N ILE A 72 -19.72 -2.04 -5.51
CA ILE A 72 -18.87 -0.97 -6.06
C ILE A 72 -19.44 0.42 -5.75
N ASP A 73 -20.76 0.58 -5.68
CA ASP A 73 -21.40 1.87 -5.36
C ASP A 73 -21.02 2.35 -3.94
N GLN A 74 -20.83 1.43 -2.99
CA GLN A 74 -20.39 1.77 -1.65
C GLN A 74 -18.96 2.31 -1.67
N VAL A 75 -18.08 1.70 -2.46
CA VAL A 75 -16.68 2.16 -2.61
C VAL A 75 -16.62 3.45 -3.42
N GLU A 76 -17.47 3.62 -4.44
CA GLU A 76 -17.55 4.87 -5.17
C GLU A 76 -17.96 6.05 -4.28
N ALA A 77 -18.90 5.83 -3.36
CA ALA A 77 -19.27 6.85 -2.37
C ALA A 77 -18.05 7.27 -1.49
N LEU A 78 -17.21 6.31 -1.09
CA LEU A 78 -15.98 6.58 -0.33
C LEU A 78 -14.94 7.34 -1.17
N VAL A 79 -14.77 6.96 -2.45
CA VAL A 79 -13.88 7.65 -3.40
C VAL A 79 -14.34 9.10 -3.61
N ASN A 80 -15.65 9.30 -3.78
CA ASN A 80 -16.23 10.63 -3.94
C ASN A 80 -16.06 11.53 -2.71
N ALA A 81 -15.99 10.92 -1.52
CA ALA A 81 -15.83 11.62 -0.24
C ALA A 81 -14.37 11.84 0.18
N GLU A 82 -13.39 11.40 -0.62
CA GLU A 82 -11.96 11.39 -0.23
C GLU A 82 -11.77 10.74 1.14
N THR A 83 -11.81 9.42 1.18
CA THR A 83 -11.90 8.66 2.45
C THR A 83 -10.55 8.09 2.85
N TRP A 84 -10.27 8.23 4.14
CA TRP A 84 -9.10 7.65 4.81
C TRP A 84 -9.56 6.47 5.67
N LEU A 85 -9.13 5.27 5.31
CA LEU A 85 -9.47 4.03 5.97
C LEU A 85 -8.26 3.53 6.77
N ASP A 86 -8.44 3.21 8.05
CA ASP A 86 -7.43 2.42 8.76
C ASP A 86 -7.49 0.95 8.32
N GLY A 87 -6.53 0.11 8.78
CA GLY A 87 -6.47 -1.28 8.34
C GLY A 87 -7.73 -2.09 8.63
N LYS A 88 -8.45 -1.77 9.72
CA LYS A 88 -9.71 -2.43 10.06
C LYS A 88 -10.87 -1.93 9.21
N GLU A 89 -10.88 -0.65 8.89
CA GLU A 89 -11.87 -0.03 8.03
C GLU A 89 -11.68 -0.50 6.58
N ALA A 90 -10.44 -0.56 6.09
CA ALA A 90 -10.11 -1.03 4.75
C ALA A 90 -10.55 -2.48 4.52
N ALA A 91 -10.32 -3.37 5.49
CA ALA A 91 -10.75 -4.77 5.41
C ALA A 91 -12.26 -4.99 5.41
N LYS A 92 -13.07 -3.96 5.72
CA LYS A 92 -14.54 -4.03 5.58
C LYS A 92 -15.01 -3.86 4.15
N TYR A 93 -14.24 -3.14 3.33
CA TYR A 93 -14.61 -2.80 1.96
C TYR A 93 -13.84 -3.58 0.93
N PHE A 94 -12.62 -4.01 1.26
CA PHE A 94 -11.73 -4.69 0.33
C PHE A 94 -11.29 -6.05 0.86
N ASN A 95 -11.02 -6.97 -0.05
CA ASN A 95 -10.40 -8.28 0.25
C ASN A 95 -8.93 -8.08 0.63
N ILE A 96 -8.71 -7.64 1.85
CA ILE A 96 -7.41 -7.32 2.45
C ILE A 96 -7.25 -8.16 3.72
N ALA A 97 -6.10 -8.80 3.90
CA ALA A 97 -5.76 -9.47 5.14
C ALA A 97 -5.31 -8.45 6.20
N GLN A 98 -6.16 -8.20 7.20
CA GLN A 98 -5.81 -7.31 8.30
C GLN A 98 -4.88 -8.03 9.28
N THR A 99 -3.74 -7.40 9.60
CA THR A 99 -2.76 -7.90 10.57
C THR A 99 -2.71 -7.05 11.82
N ASP A 100 -1.98 -7.53 12.85
CA ASP A 100 -1.74 -6.75 14.05
C ASP A 100 -0.97 -5.46 13.77
N ALA A 101 -1.08 -4.50 14.68
CA ALA A 101 -0.34 -3.24 14.59
C ALA A 101 1.17 -3.47 14.57
N VAL A 102 1.86 -2.81 13.66
CA VAL A 102 3.32 -2.87 13.55
C VAL A 102 3.91 -1.55 14.04
N ASP A 103 5.00 -1.62 14.80
CA ASP A 103 5.77 -0.43 15.21
C ASP A 103 6.54 0.09 13.99
N TYR A 104 5.91 1.00 13.25
CA TYR A 104 6.58 1.67 12.14
C TYR A 104 7.52 2.75 12.64
N VAL A 105 8.78 2.62 12.31
CA VAL A 105 9.73 3.73 12.33
C VAL A 105 9.67 4.41 10.94
N ALA A 106 8.50 4.79 10.51
CA ALA A 106 8.35 5.56 9.29
C ALA A 106 8.83 6.98 9.54
N ALA A 107 9.95 7.35 8.93
CA ALA A 107 10.23 8.75 8.68
C ALA A 107 9.18 9.26 7.68
N VAL A 108 8.05 9.70 8.17
CA VAL A 108 7.13 10.55 7.41
C VAL A 108 7.89 11.85 7.21
N GLY A 109 8.62 11.94 6.09
CA GLY A 109 9.43 13.11 5.78
C GLY A 109 8.55 14.36 5.66
N ASP A 110 9.17 15.53 5.57
CA ASP A 110 8.54 16.86 5.43
C ASP A 110 7.44 16.93 4.36
N TYR A 111 7.37 15.96 3.45
CA TYR A 111 6.37 15.91 2.39
C TYR A 111 4.91 15.90 2.92
N LEU A 112 4.62 15.16 3.98
CA LEU A 112 3.27 15.13 4.55
C LEU A 112 2.96 16.38 5.40
N ASN A 113 3.98 17.04 5.94
CA ASN A 113 3.83 18.32 6.60
C ASN A 113 3.45 19.44 5.60
N HIS A 114 3.88 19.33 4.33
CA HIS A 114 3.54 20.29 3.27
C HIS A 114 2.15 20.05 2.67
N ALA A 115 1.60 18.85 2.74
CA ALA A 115 0.29 18.52 2.18
C ALA A 115 -0.89 19.15 2.96
N GLY A 116 -0.67 19.65 4.17
CA GLY A 116 -1.65 20.43 4.97
C GLY A 116 -2.95 19.71 5.34
N LYS A 117 -3.12 18.46 4.88
CA LYS A 117 -4.36 17.69 4.94
C LYS A 117 -4.30 16.45 5.83
N LEU A 118 -3.22 16.29 6.61
CA LEU A 118 -3.12 15.10 7.46
C LEU A 118 -4.17 15.18 8.58
N PRO A 119 -5.14 14.26 8.67
CA PRO A 119 -6.07 14.22 9.79
C PRO A 119 -5.35 14.12 11.13
N GLU A 120 -5.89 14.74 12.19
CA GLU A 120 -5.28 14.79 13.52
C GLU A 120 -4.93 13.39 14.08
N LYS A 121 -5.71 12.36 13.72
CA LYS A 121 -5.47 10.96 14.12
C LYS A 121 -4.09 10.42 13.69
N PHE A 122 -3.46 11.03 12.68
CA PHE A 122 -2.12 10.64 12.18
C PHE A 122 -0.97 11.40 12.85
N LYS A 123 -1.26 12.54 13.45
CA LYS A 123 -0.23 13.36 14.08
C LYS A 123 0.30 12.75 15.38
N SER A 124 -0.47 11.91 16.05
CA SER A 124 -0.12 11.27 17.32
C SER A 124 0.89 10.12 17.20
N HIS A 125 1.17 9.62 15.99
CA HIS A 125 2.08 8.50 15.75
C HIS A 125 3.50 8.92 15.38
N GLN A 126 3.81 10.22 15.38
CA GLN A 126 5.17 10.71 15.18
C GLN A 126 5.99 10.50 16.46
N LYS A 127 6.57 9.33 16.64
CA LYS A 127 7.64 9.15 17.64
C LYS A 127 8.86 9.99 17.22
N HIS A 128 9.42 10.74 18.15
CA HIS A 128 10.58 11.61 17.98
C HIS A 128 11.75 10.87 17.29
N PRO A 129 12.56 11.58 16.45
CA PRO A 129 13.69 10.99 15.70
C PRO A 129 14.75 10.28 16.56
N GLU A 130 14.81 10.58 17.86
CA GLU A 130 15.78 10.03 18.80
C GLU A 130 15.51 8.56 19.20
N GLN A 131 14.35 7.98 18.84
CA GLN A 131 13.98 6.61 19.19
C GLN A 131 14.05 5.63 18.01
N ARG A 132 14.76 5.96 16.93
CA ARG A 132 14.95 5.02 15.83
C ARG A 132 15.82 3.86 16.31
N PRO A 133 15.38 2.60 16.22
CA PRO A 133 16.28 1.48 16.26
C PRO A 133 17.34 1.73 15.17
N LYS A 134 18.59 1.67 15.51
CA LYS A 134 19.66 1.70 14.51
C LYS A 134 19.39 0.53 13.57
N GLY A 135 19.21 0.80 12.29
CA GLY A 135 19.06 -0.26 11.30
C GLY A 135 20.21 -1.24 11.39
N PRO A 136 20.06 -2.46 10.88
CA PRO A 136 21.09 -3.48 11.03
C PRO A 136 22.43 -2.93 10.56
N THR A 137 23.45 -3.12 11.39
CA THR A 137 24.82 -2.71 11.08
C THR A 137 25.31 -3.39 9.81
N PRO A 138 26.33 -2.85 9.11
CA PRO A 138 26.91 -3.53 7.95
C PRO A 138 27.31 -4.98 8.24
N GLU A 139 27.73 -5.29 9.48
CA GLU A 139 28.05 -6.65 9.90
C GLU A 139 26.81 -7.54 10.02
N GLU A 140 25.71 -7.03 10.55
CA GLU A 140 24.44 -7.76 10.65
C GLU A 140 23.83 -8.00 9.27
N GLN A 141 23.94 -7.03 8.35
CA GLN A 141 23.54 -7.19 6.95
C GLN A 141 24.38 -8.23 6.23
N ALA A 142 25.70 -8.22 6.41
CA ALA A 142 26.60 -9.22 5.85
C ALA A 142 26.32 -10.63 6.40
N LYS A 143 26.02 -10.74 7.70
CA LYS A 143 25.66 -12.02 8.35
C LYS A 143 24.32 -12.55 7.83
N ALA A 144 23.32 -11.69 7.71
CA ALA A 144 22.02 -12.06 7.15
C ALA A 144 22.12 -12.50 5.68
N ALA A 145 22.94 -11.83 4.89
CA ALA A 145 23.23 -12.21 3.49
C ALA A 145 23.92 -13.58 3.40
N ALA A 146 24.94 -13.82 4.26
CA ALA A 146 25.65 -15.08 4.31
C ALA A 146 24.75 -16.25 4.75
N ASP A 147 23.86 -16.03 5.70
CA ASP A 147 22.90 -17.04 6.16
C ASP A 147 21.84 -17.34 5.10
N ALA A 148 21.39 -16.33 4.36
CA ALA A 148 20.49 -16.51 3.21
C ALA A 148 21.13 -17.34 2.09
N GLU A 149 22.42 -17.13 1.82
CA GLU A 149 23.16 -17.86 0.82
C GLU A 149 23.41 -19.33 1.22
N LYS A 150 23.72 -19.58 2.50
CA LYS A 150 23.81 -20.95 3.07
C LYS A 150 22.47 -21.69 2.97
N LYS A 151 21.37 -21.00 3.24
CA LYS A 151 20.02 -21.58 3.14
C LYS A 151 19.68 -21.95 1.69
N LYS A 152 20.06 -21.11 0.73
CA LYS A 152 19.91 -21.38 -0.72
C LYS A 152 20.73 -22.58 -1.18
N THR A 153 21.98 -22.68 -0.73
CA THR A 153 22.89 -23.77 -1.06
C THR A 153 22.42 -25.08 -0.45
N ARG A 154 21.95 -25.07 0.80
CA ARG A 154 21.38 -26.25 1.46
C ARG A 154 20.12 -26.75 0.75
N SER A 155 19.24 -25.83 0.31
CA SER A 155 18.03 -26.19 -0.44
C SER A 155 18.35 -26.83 -1.79
N LYS A 156 19.35 -26.29 -2.51
CA LYS A 156 19.83 -26.89 -3.80
C LYS A 156 20.42 -28.27 -3.57
N ARG A 157 21.19 -28.49 -2.51
CA ARG A 157 21.81 -29.78 -2.21
C ARG A 157 20.77 -30.86 -1.88
N LEU A 158 19.74 -30.51 -1.09
CA LEU A 158 18.62 -31.40 -0.81
C LEU A 158 17.81 -31.77 -2.06
N CYS A 159 17.68 -30.84 -2.99
CA CYS A 159 16.98 -31.08 -4.26
C CYS A 159 17.77 -32.09 -5.15
N ILE A 160 19.09 -31.97 -5.19
CA ILE A 160 19.98 -32.89 -5.94
C ILE A 160 20.01 -34.28 -5.31
N GLU A 161 20.12 -34.38 -3.97
CA GLU A 161 20.11 -35.66 -3.26
C GLU A 161 18.76 -36.39 -3.35
N GLY A 162 17.66 -35.63 -3.52
CA GLY A 162 16.32 -36.21 -3.76
C GLY A 162 16.15 -36.77 -5.19
N MET A 163 16.89 -36.23 -6.17
CA MET A 163 16.84 -36.70 -7.56
C MET A 163 17.71 -37.94 -7.83
N THR A 164 18.68 -38.25 -6.96
CA THR A 164 19.59 -39.41 -7.13
C THR A 164 19.14 -40.66 -6.39
N LYS A 165 18.02 -40.62 -5.66
CA LYS A 165 17.46 -41.78 -4.92
C LYS A 165 16.19 -42.37 -5.53
N GLY A 166 15.91 -42.03 -6.79
CA GLY A 166 14.75 -42.48 -7.55
C GLY A 166 15.12 -43.36 -8.77
N GLU A 167 16.13 -44.26 -8.64
CA GLU A 167 16.38 -45.35 -9.56
C GLU A 167 16.35 -46.68 -8.78
#